data_acb7658eb7b0757151c14b44947efd77
#
_entry.id   acb7658eb7b0757151c14b44947efd77
#
_cell.length_a   1.000
_cell.length_b   1.000
_cell.length_c   1.000
_cell.angle_alpha   90.00
_cell.angle_beta   90.00
_cell.angle_gamma   90.00
#
_symmetry.space_group_name_H-M   'P 1'
#
loop_
_entity.id
_entity.type
_entity.pdbx_description
1 polymer ?
#
loop_
_entity_poly.entity_id
_entity_poly.type
_entity_poly.pdbx_seq_one_letter_code
_entity_poly.pdbx_strand_id
1 'polypeptide(L)'
;MGFFKKKKKEKKEEFDFLRLYQWRLKEEYQSWKPDEITTRGQYMSISVDKARRVIDQIRGRSYAETLMILELMPYRACYPIFKLIYSAATNARRYRKFKKTNLIISKAEVNKGTTTKKLKPRARGRSYLIKKPTCHITIVLRDITFFDGYDKYIESLIPRDVLVLFRAIPKGRRIELLSGRYLEKYRLKTYFYRLSLI
;
A
#
# COMPACT_ATOMS: atom_id res chain seq x y z
N MET A 1 32.32 18.38 39.14
CA MET A 1 31.33 18.95 38.16
C MET A 1 31.64 18.66 36.68
N GLY A 2 32.87 18.38 36.28
CA GLY A 2 33.23 18.10 34.86
C GLY A 2 32.71 16.82 34.25
N PHE A 3 32.63 15.74 35.03
CA PHE A 3 32.27 14.39 34.56
C PHE A 3 30.81 14.29 34.08
N PHE A 4 29.87 14.95 34.75
CA PHE A 4 28.46 15.01 34.36
C PHE A 4 28.22 15.82 33.08
N LYS A 5 29.01 16.88 32.85
CA LYS A 5 28.95 17.68 31.61
C LYS A 5 29.44 16.87 30.40
N LYS A 6 30.50 16.05 30.56
CA LYS A 6 31.06 15.21 29.52
C LYS A 6 30.05 14.11 29.08
N LYS A 7 29.44 13.39 30.03
CA LYS A 7 28.38 12.39 29.73
C LYS A 7 27.14 13.00 29.07
N LYS A 8 26.76 14.25 29.42
CA LYS A 8 25.64 14.93 28.75
C LYS A 8 25.97 15.31 27.31
N LYS A 9 27.22 15.66 27.01
CA LYS A 9 27.67 16.01 25.66
C LYS A 9 27.75 14.78 24.77
N GLU A 10 28.33 13.67 25.23
CA GLU A 10 28.37 12.40 24.53
C GLU A 10 26.97 11.86 24.19
N LYS A 11 26.03 11.91 25.15
CA LYS A 11 24.63 11.52 24.90
C LYS A 11 23.92 12.39 23.88
N LYS A 12 24.25 13.68 23.80
CA LYS A 12 23.67 14.60 22.83
C LYS A 12 24.20 14.30 21.43
N GLU A 13 25.49 14.05 21.28
CA GLU A 13 26.14 13.70 20.01
C GLU A 13 25.62 12.35 19.47
N GLU A 14 25.44 11.36 20.34
CA GLU A 14 24.85 10.05 19.98
C GLU A 14 23.38 10.17 19.54
N PHE A 15 22.61 11.02 20.21
CA PHE A 15 21.21 11.30 19.86
C PHE A 15 21.10 12.03 18.50
N ASP A 16 22.00 12.98 18.24
CA ASP A 16 22.05 13.70 16.96
C ASP A 16 22.49 12.78 15.82
N PHE A 17 23.42 11.83 16.06
CA PHE A 17 23.83 10.82 15.10
C PHE A 17 22.65 9.90 14.70
N LEU A 18 21.91 9.38 15.67
CA LEU A 18 20.72 8.54 15.41
C LEU A 18 19.65 9.31 14.63
N ARG A 19 19.46 10.58 14.92
CA ARG A 19 18.52 11.45 14.23
C ARG A 19 18.92 11.70 12.78
N LEU A 20 20.20 11.95 12.52
CA LEU A 20 20.77 12.09 11.18
C LEU A 20 20.66 10.80 10.37
N TYR A 21 20.91 9.64 11.03
CA TYR A 21 20.78 8.34 10.40
C TYR A 21 19.33 8.04 9.99
N GLN A 22 18.37 8.32 10.90
CA GLN A 22 16.93 8.18 10.60
C GLN A 22 16.49 9.12 9.48
N TRP A 23 17.00 10.35 9.46
CA TRP A 23 16.69 11.30 8.40
C TRP A 23 17.21 10.81 7.03
N ARG A 24 18.45 10.32 6.97
CA ARG A 24 19.04 9.72 5.75
C ARG A 24 18.23 8.53 5.24
N LEU A 25 17.87 7.58 6.13
CA LEU A 25 17.03 6.45 5.77
C LEU A 25 15.65 6.90 5.23
N LYS A 26 15.10 7.96 5.78
CA LYS A 26 13.82 8.52 5.35
C LYS A 26 13.92 9.18 3.97
N GLU A 27 15.00 9.89 3.67
CA GLU A 27 15.24 10.46 2.34
C GLU A 27 15.44 9.38 1.29
N GLU A 28 16.25 8.38 1.59
CA GLU A 28 16.47 7.25 0.69
C GLU A 28 15.17 6.48 0.44
N TYR A 29 14.32 6.26 1.47
CA TYR A 29 13.00 5.67 1.29
C TYR A 29 12.10 6.53 0.38
N GLN A 30 12.16 7.85 0.48
CA GLN A 30 11.38 8.74 -0.39
C GLN A 30 11.90 8.74 -1.83
N SER A 31 13.18 8.52 -2.05
CA SER A 31 13.78 8.38 -3.39
C SER A 31 13.42 7.04 -4.05
N TRP A 32 13.21 6.00 -3.25
CA TRP A 32 12.77 4.67 -3.68
C TRP A 32 11.25 4.66 -3.88
N LYS A 33 10.78 5.13 -5.02
CA LYS A 33 9.37 5.04 -5.38
C LYS A 33 9.07 3.63 -5.88
N PRO A 34 8.12 2.92 -5.25
CA PRO A 34 7.72 1.62 -5.76
C PRO A 34 7.19 1.76 -7.17
N ASP A 35 7.61 0.88 -8.05
CA ASP A 35 7.07 0.79 -9.40
C ASP A 35 5.60 0.36 -9.33
N GLU A 36 4.73 1.31 -9.54
CA GLU A 36 3.28 1.12 -9.53
C GLU A 36 2.71 1.24 -10.94
N ILE A 37 1.78 0.37 -11.26
CA ILE A 37 1.00 0.45 -12.50
C ILE A 37 -0.45 0.69 -12.16
N THR A 38 -0.95 1.81 -12.65
CA THR A 38 -2.34 2.22 -12.46
C THR A 38 -3.17 1.87 -13.69
N THR A 39 -4.30 1.22 -13.47
CA THR A 39 -5.30 0.95 -14.51
C THR A 39 -6.64 1.51 -14.07
N ARG A 40 -7.32 2.20 -14.97
CA ARG A 40 -8.61 2.86 -14.71
C ARG A 40 -9.69 2.31 -15.61
N GLY A 41 -10.78 1.83 -15.00
CA GLY A 41 -12.02 1.52 -15.69
C GLY A 41 -13.00 2.67 -15.53
N GLN A 42 -13.29 3.40 -16.62
CA GLN A 42 -14.19 4.55 -16.59
C GLN A 42 -15.61 4.17 -17.02
N TYR A 43 -16.61 4.88 -16.48
CA TYR A 43 -18.02 4.79 -16.85
C TYR A 43 -18.61 3.36 -16.82
N MET A 44 -18.13 2.54 -15.87
CA MET A 44 -18.67 1.19 -15.71
C MET A 44 -20.11 1.25 -15.23
N SER A 45 -21.02 0.51 -15.87
CA SER A 45 -22.45 0.50 -15.59
C SER A 45 -22.80 -0.32 -14.33
N ILE A 46 -22.17 0.02 -13.21
CA ILE A 46 -22.29 -0.65 -11.91
C ILE A 46 -22.53 0.42 -10.84
N SER A 47 -23.32 0.09 -9.81
CA SER A 47 -23.46 0.95 -8.64
C SER A 47 -22.17 0.93 -7.81
N VAL A 48 -21.76 2.09 -7.30
CA VAL A 48 -20.57 2.28 -6.46
C VAL A 48 -20.54 1.30 -5.29
N ASP A 49 -21.66 1.18 -4.55
CA ASP A 49 -21.72 0.33 -3.35
C ASP A 49 -21.58 -1.17 -3.68
N LYS A 50 -22.14 -1.60 -4.83
CA LYS A 50 -21.98 -2.97 -5.30
C LYS A 50 -20.54 -3.27 -5.72
N ALA A 51 -19.86 -2.32 -6.36
CA ALA A 51 -18.46 -2.46 -6.73
C ALA A 51 -17.55 -2.43 -5.50
N ARG A 52 -17.83 -1.57 -4.50
CA ARG A 52 -17.03 -1.51 -3.26
C ARG A 52 -17.01 -2.81 -2.51
N ARG A 53 -18.14 -3.49 -2.36
CA ARG A 53 -18.22 -4.82 -1.70
C ARG A 53 -17.24 -5.83 -2.28
N VAL A 54 -17.08 -5.84 -3.60
CA VAL A 54 -16.16 -6.76 -4.29
C VAL A 54 -14.71 -6.27 -4.12
N ILE A 55 -14.47 -4.98 -4.28
CA ILE A 55 -13.13 -4.38 -4.21
C ILE A 55 -12.53 -4.48 -2.81
N ASP A 56 -13.34 -4.37 -1.76
CA ASP A 56 -12.86 -4.49 -0.38
C ASP A 56 -12.33 -5.90 -0.08
N GLN A 57 -12.80 -6.93 -0.79
CA GLN A 57 -12.31 -8.31 -0.65
C GLN A 57 -10.96 -8.55 -1.33
N ILE A 58 -10.62 -7.76 -2.34
CA ILE A 58 -9.41 -7.97 -3.16
C ILE A 58 -8.27 -7.02 -2.82
N ARG A 59 -8.55 -5.98 -2.05
CA ARG A 59 -7.52 -4.98 -1.67
C ARG A 59 -6.42 -5.62 -0.82
N GLY A 60 -5.15 -5.40 -1.18
CA GLY A 60 -3.98 -5.93 -0.47
C GLY A 60 -3.66 -7.41 -0.75
N ARG A 61 -4.41 -8.08 -1.63
CA ARG A 61 -4.18 -9.47 -1.99
C ARG A 61 -3.25 -9.63 -3.19
N SER A 62 -2.71 -10.83 -3.36
CA SER A 62 -1.93 -11.20 -4.54
C SER A 62 -2.81 -11.28 -5.78
N TYR A 63 -2.22 -11.12 -6.96
CA TYR A 63 -2.93 -11.23 -8.23
C TYR A 63 -3.62 -12.59 -8.39
N ALA A 64 -2.92 -13.70 -8.07
CA ALA A 64 -3.46 -15.06 -8.20
C ALA A 64 -4.66 -15.29 -7.27
N GLU A 65 -4.56 -14.95 -5.99
CA GLU A 65 -5.67 -15.03 -5.04
C GLU A 65 -6.87 -14.20 -5.48
N THR A 66 -6.61 -13.00 -6.00
CA THR A 66 -7.66 -12.11 -6.47
C THR A 66 -8.46 -12.70 -7.61
N LEU A 67 -7.81 -13.35 -8.57
CA LEU A 67 -8.51 -14.02 -9.67
C LEU A 67 -9.40 -15.15 -9.14
N MET A 68 -8.88 -16.00 -8.24
CA MET A 68 -9.67 -17.08 -7.64
C MET A 68 -10.89 -16.56 -6.88
N ILE A 69 -10.73 -15.51 -6.07
CA ILE A 69 -11.84 -14.91 -5.33
C ILE A 69 -12.90 -14.34 -6.27
N LEU A 70 -12.51 -13.64 -7.34
CA LEU A 70 -13.45 -13.04 -8.29
C LEU A 70 -14.21 -14.08 -9.13
N GLU A 71 -13.60 -15.23 -9.41
CA GLU A 71 -14.26 -16.34 -10.09
C GLU A 71 -15.30 -17.03 -9.21
N LEU A 72 -15.01 -17.18 -7.91
CA LEU A 72 -15.90 -17.85 -6.96
C LEU A 72 -17.09 -16.97 -6.51
N MET A 73 -16.94 -15.64 -6.54
CA MET A 73 -18.00 -14.73 -6.09
C MET A 73 -19.17 -14.61 -7.09
N PRO A 74 -20.43 -14.83 -6.67
CA PRO A 74 -21.61 -14.83 -7.56
C PRO A 74 -22.09 -13.42 -7.93
N TYR A 75 -21.27 -12.38 -7.76
CA TYR A 75 -21.69 -11.00 -8.02
C TYR A 75 -21.42 -10.57 -9.47
N ARG A 76 -22.43 -10.01 -10.15
CA ARG A 76 -22.26 -9.45 -11.50
C ARG A 76 -21.11 -8.43 -11.60
N ALA A 77 -20.77 -7.74 -10.51
CA ALA A 77 -19.69 -6.77 -10.48
C ALA A 77 -18.30 -7.41 -10.61
N CYS A 78 -18.15 -8.71 -10.30
CA CYS A 78 -16.86 -9.40 -10.35
C CYS A 78 -16.29 -9.48 -11.77
N TYR A 79 -17.12 -9.76 -12.77
CA TYR A 79 -16.67 -9.92 -14.14
C TYR A 79 -15.99 -8.67 -14.75
N PRO A 80 -16.57 -7.45 -14.68
CA PRO A 80 -15.89 -6.25 -15.14
C PRO A 80 -14.61 -5.95 -14.35
N ILE A 81 -14.60 -6.19 -13.05
CA ILE A 81 -13.42 -6.00 -12.18
C ILE A 81 -12.33 -7.01 -12.55
N PHE A 82 -12.67 -8.26 -12.79
CA PHE A 82 -11.77 -9.30 -13.27
C PHE A 82 -11.06 -8.87 -14.57
N LYS A 83 -11.83 -8.41 -15.56
CA LYS A 83 -11.26 -7.90 -16.82
C LYS A 83 -10.29 -6.74 -16.61
N LEU A 84 -10.61 -5.84 -15.69
CA LEU A 84 -9.77 -4.69 -15.38
C LEU A 84 -8.44 -5.12 -14.75
N ILE A 85 -8.48 -6.07 -13.81
CA ILE A 85 -7.29 -6.63 -13.16
C ILE A 85 -6.43 -7.41 -14.16
N TYR A 86 -7.05 -8.21 -15.03
CA TYR A 86 -6.34 -8.93 -16.07
C TYR A 86 -5.63 -7.98 -17.04
N SER A 87 -6.30 -6.91 -17.45
CA SER A 87 -5.72 -5.83 -18.26
C SER A 87 -4.55 -5.15 -17.53
N ALA A 88 -4.70 -4.85 -16.23
CA ALA A 88 -3.67 -4.26 -15.40
C ALA A 88 -2.41 -5.14 -15.34
N ALA A 89 -2.56 -6.45 -15.11
CA ALA A 89 -1.45 -7.41 -15.08
C ALA A 89 -0.76 -7.58 -16.45
N THR A 90 -1.53 -7.50 -17.54
CA THR A 90 -0.97 -7.53 -18.90
C THR A 90 -0.15 -6.28 -19.18
N ASN A 91 -0.63 -5.10 -18.77
CA ASN A 91 0.10 -3.85 -18.86
C ASN A 91 1.38 -3.86 -18.00
N ALA A 92 1.30 -4.43 -16.79
CA ALA A 92 2.44 -4.61 -15.90
C ALA A 92 3.55 -5.45 -16.55
N ARG A 93 3.19 -6.55 -17.16
CA ARG A 93 4.12 -7.41 -17.89
C ARG A 93 4.72 -6.70 -19.11
N ARG A 94 3.88 -6.00 -19.90
CA ARG A 94 4.28 -5.39 -21.17
C ARG A 94 5.19 -4.17 -20.97
N TYR A 95 4.83 -3.27 -20.08
CA TYR A 95 5.53 -1.98 -19.92
C TYR A 95 6.64 -2.01 -18.89
N ARG A 96 6.50 -2.80 -17.83
CA ARG A 96 7.45 -2.86 -16.71
C ARG A 96 8.17 -4.21 -16.58
N LYS A 97 7.82 -5.20 -17.42
CA LYS A 97 8.39 -6.57 -17.41
C LYS A 97 8.18 -7.30 -16.07
N PHE A 98 7.17 -6.92 -15.28
CA PHE A 98 6.88 -7.57 -14.01
C PHE A 98 6.38 -8.99 -14.20
N LYS A 99 6.75 -9.87 -13.27
CA LYS A 99 6.22 -11.24 -13.23
C LYS A 99 4.83 -11.23 -12.61
N LYS A 100 3.84 -11.87 -13.26
CA LYS A 100 2.45 -11.93 -12.76
C LYS A 100 2.35 -12.56 -11.37
N THR A 101 3.24 -13.49 -11.04
CA THR A 101 3.30 -14.16 -9.73
C THR A 101 3.60 -13.22 -8.58
N ASN A 102 4.32 -12.14 -8.84
CA ASN A 102 4.80 -11.20 -7.83
C ASN A 102 3.94 -9.95 -7.70
N LEU A 103 2.83 -9.87 -8.46
CA LEU A 103 1.95 -8.72 -8.43
C LEU A 103 1.01 -8.77 -7.23
N ILE A 104 0.89 -7.63 -6.53
CA ILE A 104 -0.09 -7.40 -5.46
C ILE A 104 -0.95 -6.20 -5.80
N ILE A 105 -2.19 -6.18 -5.32
CA ILE A 105 -3.08 -5.03 -5.41
C ILE A 105 -2.77 -4.07 -4.28
N SER A 106 -2.01 -3.01 -4.58
CA SER A 106 -1.64 -1.99 -3.61
C SER A 106 -2.82 -1.12 -3.24
N LYS A 107 -3.53 -0.60 -4.25
CA LYS A 107 -4.73 0.23 -4.07
C LYS A 107 -5.84 -0.21 -5.00
N ALA A 108 -7.05 -0.14 -4.51
CA ALA A 108 -8.25 -0.34 -5.30
C ALA A 108 -9.33 0.63 -4.81
N GLU A 109 -9.73 1.53 -5.69
CA GLU A 109 -10.63 2.64 -5.39
C GLU A 109 -11.85 2.62 -6.32
N VAL A 110 -13.01 2.98 -5.76
CA VAL A 110 -14.25 3.13 -6.52
C VAL A 110 -14.80 4.52 -6.32
N ASN A 111 -14.85 5.28 -7.39
CA ASN A 111 -15.38 6.64 -7.43
C ASN A 111 -16.74 6.67 -8.14
N LYS A 112 -17.61 7.59 -7.68
CA LYS A 112 -18.93 7.79 -8.28
C LYS A 112 -18.76 8.44 -9.65
N GLY A 113 -19.38 7.83 -10.67
CA GLY A 113 -19.49 8.41 -12.01
C GLY A 113 -20.82 9.15 -12.21
N THR A 114 -21.07 9.54 -13.45
CA THR A 114 -22.31 10.16 -13.87
C THR A 114 -23.49 9.20 -13.74
N THR A 115 -24.67 9.73 -13.40
CA THR A 115 -25.88 8.93 -13.31
C THR A 115 -26.78 9.27 -14.49
N THR A 116 -27.05 8.28 -15.35
CA THR A 116 -28.01 8.44 -16.45
C THR A 116 -29.43 8.38 -15.91
N LYS A 117 -30.25 9.37 -16.24
CA LYS A 117 -31.65 9.43 -15.88
C LYS A 117 -32.50 8.97 -17.07
N LYS A 118 -33.39 7.99 -16.85
CA LYS A 118 -34.38 7.54 -17.84
C LYS A 118 -35.78 7.79 -17.30
N LEU A 119 -36.71 8.16 -18.17
CA LEU A 119 -38.12 8.33 -17.83
C LEU A 119 -38.85 6.97 -17.99
N LYS A 120 -39.66 6.64 -16.98
CA LYS A 120 -40.58 5.50 -17.06
C LYS A 120 -42.00 6.09 -17.06
N PRO A 121 -42.78 5.96 -18.16
CA PRO A 121 -44.12 6.44 -18.22
C PRO A 121 -45.06 5.66 -17.26
N ARG A 122 -46.03 6.33 -16.68
CA ARG A 122 -47.05 5.81 -15.79
C ARG A 122 -48.44 6.27 -16.25
N ALA A 123 -49.48 5.74 -15.58
CA ALA A 123 -50.88 6.12 -15.85
C ALA A 123 -51.10 7.62 -15.68
N ARG A 124 -52.08 8.18 -16.37
CA ARG A 124 -52.50 9.59 -16.32
C ARG A 124 -51.38 10.59 -16.67
N GLY A 125 -50.53 10.28 -17.65
CA GLY A 125 -49.45 11.15 -18.12
C GLY A 125 -48.32 11.40 -17.13
N ARG A 126 -48.27 10.69 -16.00
CA ARG A 126 -47.18 10.80 -15.03
C ARG A 126 -45.93 10.05 -15.49
N SER A 127 -44.77 10.47 -15.03
CA SER A 127 -43.53 9.78 -15.29
C SER A 127 -42.65 9.68 -14.03
N TYR A 128 -41.86 8.62 -13.92
CA TYR A 128 -40.89 8.42 -12.86
C TYR A 128 -39.47 8.36 -13.44
N LEU A 129 -38.53 8.94 -12.71
CA LEU A 129 -37.09 8.87 -13.09
C LEU A 129 -36.46 7.57 -12.64
N ILE A 130 -35.91 6.80 -13.59
CA ILE A 130 -35.04 5.68 -13.31
C ILE A 130 -33.59 6.15 -13.38
N LYS A 131 -32.88 6.07 -12.26
CA LYS A 131 -31.46 6.41 -12.16
C LYS A 131 -30.61 5.19 -12.45
N LYS A 132 -29.76 5.25 -13.50
CA LYS A 132 -28.73 4.25 -13.79
C LYS A 132 -27.35 4.81 -13.38
N PRO A 133 -26.81 4.40 -12.21
CA PRO A 133 -25.53 4.89 -11.75
C PRO A 133 -24.40 4.26 -12.55
N THR A 134 -23.31 5.03 -12.73
CA THR A 134 -22.02 4.53 -13.21
C THR A 134 -20.96 4.75 -12.15
N CYS A 135 -19.85 4.01 -12.24
CA CYS A 135 -18.70 4.18 -11.36
C CYS A 135 -17.39 4.19 -12.17
N HIS A 136 -16.37 4.76 -11.56
CA HIS A 136 -14.99 4.70 -12.02
C HIS A 136 -14.20 3.84 -11.04
N ILE A 137 -13.46 2.87 -11.55
CA ILE A 137 -12.64 1.97 -10.75
C ILE A 137 -11.18 2.20 -11.08
N THR A 138 -10.37 2.47 -10.07
CA THR A 138 -8.92 2.62 -10.21
C THR A 138 -8.24 1.50 -9.44
N ILE A 139 -7.39 0.73 -10.11
CA ILE A 139 -6.61 -0.35 -9.54
C ILE A 139 -5.13 -0.04 -9.74
N VAL A 140 -4.36 -0.17 -8.66
CA VAL A 140 -2.91 0.02 -8.66
C VAL A 140 -2.26 -1.31 -8.29
N LEU A 141 -1.44 -1.83 -9.19
CA LEU A 141 -0.62 -3.01 -8.98
C LEU A 141 0.80 -2.61 -8.64
N ARG A 142 1.43 -3.38 -7.75
CA ARG A 142 2.81 -3.21 -7.31
C ARG A 142 3.53 -4.55 -7.35
N ASP A 143 4.82 -4.55 -7.66
CA ASP A 143 5.65 -5.75 -7.61
C ASP A 143 6.18 -5.98 -6.18
N ILE A 144 6.06 -7.21 -5.69
CA ILE A 144 6.55 -7.63 -4.36
C ILE A 144 8.08 -7.67 -4.29
N THR A 145 8.75 -7.95 -5.40
CA THR A 145 10.22 -8.02 -5.47
C THR A 145 10.89 -6.70 -5.09
N PHE A 146 10.18 -5.59 -5.27
CA PHE A 146 10.62 -4.28 -4.83
C PHE A 146 10.87 -4.25 -3.30
N PHE A 147 9.98 -4.84 -2.52
CA PHE A 147 10.12 -4.87 -1.05
C PHE A 147 11.28 -5.75 -0.61
N ASP A 148 11.50 -6.90 -1.28
CA ASP A 148 12.63 -7.78 -0.97
C ASP A 148 13.98 -7.13 -1.30
N GLY A 149 14.05 -6.36 -2.38
CA GLY A 149 15.22 -5.57 -2.75
C GLY A 149 15.51 -4.45 -1.75
N TYR A 150 14.45 -3.73 -1.34
CA TYR A 150 14.55 -2.67 -0.35
C TYR A 150 14.96 -3.20 1.02
N ASP A 151 14.38 -4.32 1.49
CA ASP A 151 14.76 -4.95 2.75
C ASP A 151 16.26 -5.34 2.77
N LYS A 152 16.78 -5.93 1.68
CA LYS A 152 18.20 -6.26 1.54
C LYS A 152 19.10 -5.02 1.57
N TYR A 153 18.67 -3.95 0.90
CA TYR A 153 19.40 -2.68 0.90
C TYR A 153 19.46 -2.08 2.31
N ILE A 154 18.33 -2.03 3.01
CA ILE A 154 18.28 -1.55 4.40
C ILE A 154 19.12 -2.44 5.32
N GLU A 155 19.08 -3.76 5.16
CA GLU A 155 19.92 -4.70 5.91
C GLU A 155 21.43 -4.43 5.71
N SER A 156 21.84 -3.97 4.53
CA SER A 156 23.22 -3.60 4.25
C SER A 156 23.69 -2.29 4.93
N LEU A 157 22.74 -1.40 5.21
CA LEU A 157 23.01 -0.10 5.85
C LEU A 157 23.01 -0.18 7.38
N ILE A 158 22.34 -1.18 7.96
CA ILE A 158 22.16 -1.30 9.41
C ILE A 158 23.39 -1.96 10.03
N PRO A 159 23.97 -1.41 11.12
CA PRO A 159 25.02 -2.07 11.89
C PRO A 159 24.60 -3.47 12.35
N ARG A 160 25.56 -4.40 12.44
CA ARG A 160 25.28 -5.82 12.76
C ARG A 160 24.47 -6.02 14.04
N ASP A 161 24.72 -5.21 15.06
CA ASP A 161 24.06 -5.33 16.37
C ASP A 161 22.56 -4.98 16.30
N VAL A 162 22.20 -4.05 15.43
CA VAL A 162 20.81 -3.64 15.21
C VAL A 162 20.11 -4.55 14.21
N LEU A 163 20.87 -5.22 13.35
CA LEU A 163 20.36 -6.12 12.32
C LEU A 163 19.58 -7.30 12.92
N VAL A 164 20.03 -7.84 14.04
CA VAL A 164 19.38 -8.98 14.72
C VAL A 164 17.97 -8.58 15.17
N LEU A 165 17.84 -7.39 15.75
CA LEU A 165 16.53 -6.85 16.17
C LEU A 165 15.64 -6.52 14.96
N PHE A 166 16.22 -6.00 13.90
CA PHE A 166 15.49 -5.70 12.66
C PHE A 166 14.95 -6.96 11.99
N ARG A 167 15.71 -8.07 11.98
CA ARG A 167 15.28 -9.36 11.44
C ARG A 167 14.16 -10.02 12.24
N ALA A 168 14.10 -9.78 13.55
CA ALA A 168 13.03 -10.30 14.42
C ALA A 168 11.66 -9.66 14.13
N ILE A 169 11.63 -8.54 13.40
CA ILE A 169 10.40 -7.81 13.09
C ILE A 169 9.80 -8.30 11.77
N PRO A 170 8.48 -8.57 11.71
CA PRO A 170 7.80 -8.95 10.47
C PRO A 170 8.02 -7.92 9.35
N LYS A 171 8.27 -8.38 8.12
CA LYS A 171 8.60 -7.53 6.94
C LYS A 171 7.66 -6.34 6.74
N GLY A 172 6.35 -6.55 6.88
CA GLY A 172 5.36 -5.46 6.74
C GLY A 172 5.49 -4.34 7.77
N ARG A 173 5.97 -4.64 8.99
CA ARG A 173 6.17 -3.65 10.06
C ARG A 173 7.52 -2.94 9.99
N ARG A 174 8.51 -3.49 9.26
CA ARG A 174 9.83 -2.86 9.08
C ARG A 174 9.72 -1.50 8.40
N ILE A 175 8.83 -1.37 7.43
CA ILE A 175 8.57 -0.13 6.70
C ILE A 175 7.95 0.93 7.63
N GLU A 176 7.04 0.53 8.51
CA GLU A 176 6.44 1.44 9.51
C GLU A 176 7.46 1.93 10.54
N LEU A 177 8.41 1.08 10.95
CA LEU A 177 9.51 1.45 11.84
C LEU A 177 10.41 2.52 11.23
N LEU A 178 10.74 2.40 9.95
CA LEU A 178 11.54 3.38 9.23
C LEU A 178 10.80 4.71 9.03
N SER A 179 9.46 4.72 9.05
CA SER A 179 8.64 5.92 8.95
C SER A 179 8.64 6.81 10.21
N GLY A 180 9.32 6.40 11.27
CA GLY A 180 9.48 7.17 12.52
C GLY A 180 8.28 7.15 13.47
N ARG A 181 7.08 6.85 12.98
CA ARG A 181 5.86 6.78 13.81
C ARG A 181 5.88 5.67 14.86
N TYR A 182 6.57 4.58 14.58
CA TYR A 182 6.66 3.42 15.47
C TYR A 182 7.61 3.63 16.64
N LEU A 183 8.69 4.39 16.44
CA LEU A 183 9.67 4.68 17.49
C LEU A 183 9.08 5.53 18.62
N GLU A 184 8.11 6.41 18.31
CA GLU A 184 7.38 7.18 19.31
C GLU A 184 6.34 6.34 20.06
N LYS A 185 5.62 5.47 19.36
CA LYS A 185 4.49 4.70 19.92
C LYS A 185 4.93 3.59 20.89
N TYR A 186 6.07 2.94 20.66
CA TYR A 186 6.49 1.76 21.42
C TYR A 186 7.66 1.98 22.37
N ARG A 187 8.04 3.22 22.69
CA ARG A 187 9.16 3.52 23.60
C ARG A 187 10.43 2.69 23.29
N LEU A 188 10.68 2.34 22.04
CA LEU A 188 11.91 1.67 21.62
C LEU A 188 13.16 2.52 21.92
N LYS A 189 12.98 3.80 22.27
CA LYS A 189 14.00 4.65 22.90
C LYS A 189 14.70 3.96 24.08
N THR A 190 13.99 3.18 24.87
CA THR A 190 14.56 2.49 26.05
C THR A 190 15.33 1.22 25.69
N TYR A 191 14.99 0.53 24.60
CA TYR A 191 15.72 -0.65 24.14
C TYR A 191 17.07 -0.27 23.51
N PHE A 192 17.11 0.78 22.68
CA PHE A 192 18.37 1.30 22.16
C PHE A 192 19.28 1.87 23.26
N TYR A 193 18.71 2.44 24.32
CA TYR A 193 19.45 2.91 25.49
C TYR A 193 20.08 1.79 26.31
N ARG A 194 19.49 0.59 26.29
CA ARG A 194 20.02 -0.57 27.05
C ARG A 194 21.15 -1.30 26.31
N LEU A 195 21.14 -1.27 24.98
CA LEU A 195 22.21 -1.87 24.15
C LEU A 195 23.47 -1.02 24.07
N SER A 196 23.39 0.30 24.34
CA SER A 196 24.58 1.17 24.44
C SER A 196 25.27 1.13 25.80
N LEU A 197 24.82 0.31 26.74
CA LEU A 197 25.36 0.14 28.09
C LEU A 197 26.07 -1.22 28.28
N ILE A 198 26.12 -2.07 27.27
CA ILE A 198 26.92 -3.29 27.18
C ILE A 198 28.08 -3.03 26.21
#